data_1154298af625dfd286cee90d18e3347b
#
_entry.id   1154298af625dfd286cee90d18e3347b
#
_cell.length_a   1.000
_cell.length_b   1.000
_cell.length_c   1.000
_cell.angle_alpha   90.00
_cell.angle_beta   90.00
_cell.angle_gamma   90.00
#
_symmetry.space_group_name_H-M   'P 1'
#
loop_
_entity.id
_entity.type
_entity.pdbx_description
1 polymer ?
#
loop_
_entity_poly.entity_id
_entity_poly.type
_entity_poly.pdbx_seq_one_letter_code
_entity_poly.pdbx_strand_id
1 'polypeptide(L)'
;MFKVPEGTVLKQQTEAAEKNYVIQINDQLQLEVYTSNGERLIDPDRKLSPDSPDQKSTKESEPTYLVDVNGVSKFPMVGSTKVVGLTIGQAEEILQQAYAVYYQQPFVKLRYTNKRVVVLGAPGGQVIPLANENMHLVEVLALAKGVGNDAKAHNIRVLRGKEVFVTDLSTFDGYLKNNIAMEPGDVVYVEPIRRPVSEAFRDYGPIVSVLTSLTTLLVVILSL
;
A
#
# COMPACT_ATOMS: atom_id res chain seq x y z
N MET A 1 -7.21 8.66 -17.02
CA MET A 1 -7.37 9.48 -15.80
C MET A 1 -6.07 10.20 -15.47
N PHE A 2 -4.94 9.55 -15.30
CA PHE A 2 -3.65 10.22 -15.13
C PHE A 2 -2.91 10.36 -16.48
N LYS A 3 -3.12 11.46 -17.19
CA LYS A 3 -2.33 11.79 -18.38
C LYS A 3 -1.06 12.52 -17.91
N VAL A 4 0.10 12.04 -18.35
CA VAL A 4 1.37 12.74 -18.13
C VAL A 4 1.47 13.81 -19.22
N PRO A 5 1.68 15.10 -18.89
CA PRO A 5 1.89 16.15 -19.88
C PRO A 5 3.08 15.81 -20.78
N GLU A 6 2.98 16.16 -22.07
CA GLU A 6 4.12 16.06 -23.00
C GLU A 6 5.26 16.94 -22.48
N GLY A 7 6.46 16.35 -22.36
CA GLY A 7 7.65 17.05 -21.85
C GLY A 7 7.96 16.77 -20.36
N THR A 8 7.18 15.96 -19.66
CA THR A 8 7.54 15.53 -18.29
C THR A 8 8.82 14.67 -18.35
N VAL A 9 9.85 15.07 -17.63
CA VAL A 9 11.09 14.29 -17.53
C VAL A 9 10.79 13.01 -16.76
N LEU A 10 10.75 11.90 -17.49
CA LEU A 10 10.56 10.56 -16.92
C LEU A 10 11.92 10.09 -16.41
N LYS A 11 12.05 9.95 -15.11
CA LYS A 11 13.26 9.38 -14.50
C LYS A 11 13.23 7.86 -14.63
N GLN A 12 14.20 7.30 -15.34
CA GLN A 12 14.56 5.88 -15.21
C GLN A 12 15.45 5.78 -13.96
N GLN A 13 14.94 5.20 -12.88
CA GLN A 13 15.73 5.08 -11.67
C GLN A 13 15.42 3.78 -10.94
N THR A 14 16.23 2.79 -11.16
CA THR A 14 16.42 1.66 -10.25
C THR A 14 17.39 2.01 -9.11
N GLU A 15 18.32 2.96 -9.34
CA GLU A 15 19.39 3.29 -8.38
C GLU A 15 19.01 4.26 -7.25
N ALA A 16 17.87 4.95 -7.34
CA ALA A 16 17.45 5.93 -6.31
C ALA A 16 16.52 5.34 -5.26
N ALA A 17 16.07 4.08 -5.42
CA ALA A 17 15.04 3.47 -4.58
C ALA A 17 15.58 2.73 -3.33
N GLU A 18 16.89 2.68 -3.13
CA GLU A 18 17.52 2.03 -1.96
C GLU A 18 17.73 2.98 -0.77
N LYS A 19 16.94 4.04 -0.66
CA LYS A 19 17.00 4.89 0.53
C LYS A 19 16.16 4.26 1.62
N ASN A 20 16.80 3.93 2.75
CA ASN A 20 16.10 3.58 3.97
C ASN A 20 15.04 4.65 4.26
N TYR A 21 13.79 4.23 4.34
CA TYR A 21 12.70 5.14 4.65
C TYR A 21 12.94 5.81 6.00
N VAL A 22 12.73 7.11 6.06
CA VAL A 22 12.79 7.89 7.29
C VAL A 22 11.38 8.18 7.80
N ILE A 23 11.22 8.19 9.12
CA ILE A 23 9.94 8.45 9.79
C ILE A 23 9.45 9.85 9.42
N GLN A 24 8.19 9.95 9.01
CA GLN A 24 7.52 11.18 8.59
C GLN A 24 6.38 11.55 9.55
N ILE A 25 5.92 12.79 9.43
CA ILE A 25 4.71 13.28 10.11
C ILE A 25 3.52 12.43 9.65
N ASN A 26 2.61 12.10 10.57
CA ASN A 26 1.47 11.20 10.41
C ASN A 26 1.79 9.72 10.26
N ASP A 27 3.05 9.30 10.38
CA ASP A 27 3.35 7.88 10.53
C ASP A 27 2.78 7.35 11.84
N GLN A 28 2.27 6.12 11.79
CA GLN A 28 1.82 5.39 12.96
C GLN A 28 2.82 4.28 13.26
N LEU A 29 3.39 4.36 14.45
CA LEU A 29 4.40 3.44 14.94
C LEU A 29 3.79 2.50 15.95
N GLN A 30 4.10 1.22 15.86
CA GLN A 30 3.85 0.22 16.86
C GLN A 30 5.13 -0.03 17.63
N LEU A 31 5.06 -0.02 18.95
CA LEU A 31 6.19 -0.21 19.85
C LEU A 31 6.09 -1.55 20.56
N GLU A 32 7.16 -2.29 20.53
CA GLU A 32 7.36 -3.50 21.35
C GLU A 32 8.64 -3.34 22.16
N VAL A 33 8.56 -3.57 23.45
CA VAL A 33 9.73 -3.53 24.35
C VAL A 33 9.86 -4.87 25.04
N TYR A 34 11.06 -5.44 25.00
CA TYR A 34 11.37 -6.76 25.56
C TYR A 34 12.50 -6.66 26.60
N THR A 35 12.51 -7.60 27.54
CA THR A 35 13.68 -7.85 28.39
C THR A 35 14.79 -8.51 27.60
N SER A 36 16.01 -8.55 28.17
CA SER A 36 17.11 -9.37 27.66
C SER A 36 16.76 -10.86 27.51
N ASN A 37 15.77 -11.36 28.27
CA ASN A 37 15.29 -12.75 28.21
C ASN A 37 14.16 -12.95 27.18
N GLY A 38 13.75 -11.90 26.45
CA GLY A 38 12.70 -11.97 25.42
C GLY A 38 11.26 -11.83 25.95
N GLU A 39 11.06 -11.49 27.21
CA GLU A 39 9.73 -11.21 27.76
C GLU A 39 9.26 -9.82 27.32
N ARG A 40 8.02 -9.71 26.85
CA ARG A 40 7.43 -8.42 26.45
C ARG A 40 7.10 -7.59 27.70
N LEU A 41 7.69 -6.40 27.81
CA LEU A 41 7.60 -5.55 29.00
C LEU A 41 6.44 -4.55 28.98
N ILE A 42 6.05 -4.09 27.80
CA ILE A 42 5.02 -3.07 27.65
C ILE A 42 3.84 -3.69 26.90
N ASP A 43 2.78 -3.93 27.64
CA ASP A 43 1.48 -4.30 27.15
C ASP A 43 0.45 -3.44 27.88
N PRO A 44 0.21 -2.19 27.39
CA PRO A 44 -0.64 -1.23 28.08
C PRO A 44 -2.10 -1.67 28.21
N ASP A 45 -2.55 -2.62 27.40
CA ASP A 45 -3.95 -3.05 27.37
C ASP A 45 -4.18 -4.51 27.77
N ARG A 46 -3.13 -5.22 28.21
CA ARG A 46 -3.32 -6.55 28.76
C ARG A 46 -4.02 -6.45 30.10
N LYS A 47 -5.34 -6.38 30.04
CA LYS A 47 -6.17 -6.64 31.22
C LYS A 47 -5.72 -7.97 31.78
N LEU A 48 -5.23 -7.95 33.01
CA LEU A 48 -5.04 -9.12 33.84
C LEU A 48 -6.42 -9.75 34.04
N SER A 49 -6.94 -10.43 33.04
CA SER A 49 -8.10 -11.30 33.17
C SER A 49 -7.57 -12.69 33.45
N PRO A 50 -7.75 -13.18 34.67
CA PRO A 50 -7.49 -14.58 34.94
C PRO A 50 -8.51 -15.40 34.14
N ASP A 51 -8.00 -16.30 33.31
CA ASP A 51 -8.65 -17.48 32.77
C ASP A 51 -10.16 -17.35 32.46
N SER A 52 -10.49 -16.89 31.25
CA SER A 52 -11.76 -17.25 30.64
C SER A 52 -11.48 -18.01 29.33
N PRO A 53 -11.82 -19.33 29.28
CA PRO A 53 -11.51 -20.18 28.11
C PRO A 53 -12.28 -19.89 26.85
N ASP A 54 -13.18 -18.89 26.81
CA ASP A 54 -14.18 -18.69 25.76
C ASP A 54 -14.14 -17.33 25.07
N GLN A 55 -13.04 -16.58 25.09
CA GLN A 55 -12.92 -15.44 24.21
C GLN A 55 -12.16 -15.80 22.92
N LYS A 56 -12.93 -16.16 21.88
CA LYS A 56 -12.50 -16.05 20.48
C LYS A 56 -11.77 -14.73 20.31
N SER A 57 -10.49 -14.84 19.96
CA SER A 57 -9.58 -13.74 19.71
C SER A 57 -10.18 -12.71 18.76
N THR A 58 -10.87 -11.72 19.31
CA THR A 58 -10.95 -10.44 18.64
C THR A 58 -9.51 -9.98 18.56
N LYS A 59 -8.98 -9.77 17.35
CA LYS A 59 -7.69 -9.12 17.11
C LYS A 59 -7.78 -7.75 17.77
N GLU A 60 -7.42 -7.66 19.05
CA GLU A 60 -7.21 -6.36 19.69
C GLU A 60 -6.10 -5.68 18.92
N SER A 61 -6.44 -4.54 18.33
CA SER A 61 -5.46 -3.73 17.60
C SER A 61 -4.39 -3.28 18.61
N GLU A 62 -3.17 -3.72 18.41
CA GLU A 62 -2.04 -3.28 19.22
C GLU A 62 -1.95 -1.75 19.22
N PRO A 63 -1.60 -1.11 20.35
CA PRO A 63 -1.55 0.34 20.45
C PRO A 63 -0.56 0.92 19.44
N THR A 64 -0.99 1.96 18.74
CA THR A 64 -0.18 2.69 17.76
C THR A 64 0.09 4.09 18.23
N TYR A 65 1.29 4.59 17.96
CA TYR A 65 1.78 5.89 18.38
C TYR A 65 1.95 6.78 17.15
N LEU A 66 1.16 7.85 17.08
CA LEU A 66 1.17 8.80 15.97
C LEU A 66 2.37 9.74 16.08
N VAL A 67 3.06 9.97 14.97
CA VAL A 67 4.04 11.05 14.83
C VAL A 67 3.30 12.34 14.52
N ASP A 68 3.34 13.29 15.44
CA ASP A 68 2.62 14.55 15.34
C ASP A 68 3.25 15.54 14.33
N VAL A 69 2.60 16.69 14.16
CA VAL A 69 3.07 17.76 13.25
C VAL A 69 4.43 18.36 13.61
N ASN A 70 4.87 18.19 14.87
CA ASN A 70 6.17 18.62 15.34
C ASN A 70 7.25 17.55 15.16
N GLY A 71 6.86 16.39 14.62
CA GLY A 71 7.72 15.24 14.41
C GLY A 71 8.02 14.45 15.69
N VAL A 72 7.13 14.56 16.67
CA VAL A 72 7.26 13.93 17.99
C VAL A 72 6.21 12.83 18.12
N SER A 73 6.58 11.71 18.74
CA SER A 73 5.64 10.68 19.14
C SER A 73 5.71 10.44 20.64
N LYS A 74 4.56 10.16 21.29
CA LYS A 74 4.46 9.93 22.73
C LYS A 74 4.48 8.44 23.01
N PHE A 75 5.55 7.97 23.64
CA PHE A 75 5.68 6.58 24.03
C PHE A 75 5.43 6.38 25.54
N PRO A 76 4.88 5.24 25.96
CA PRO A 76 4.68 4.94 27.37
C PRO A 76 5.99 5.08 28.16
N MET A 77 5.93 5.54 29.39
CA MET A 77 7.05 5.75 30.34
C MET A 77 8.11 6.76 29.88
N VAL A 78 8.50 6.78 28.60
CA VAL A 78 9.53 7.67 28.04
C VAL A 78 8.97 9.07 27.72
N GLY A 79 7.67 9.14 27.39
CA GLY A 79 7.02 10.40 27.05
C GLY A 79 7.28 10.82 25.60
N SER A 80 7.40 12.13 25.37
CA SER A 80 7.53 12.73 24.04
C SER A 80 8.93 12.60 23.48
N THR A 81 9.08 11.86 22.38
CA THR A 81 10.39 11.63 21.72
C THR A 81 10.31 12.11 20.27
N LYS A 82 11.30 12.88 19.84
CA LYS A 82 11.40 13.34 18.45
C LYS A 82 11.94 12.21 17.58
N VAL A 83 11.14 11.77 16.62
CA VAL A 83 11.46 10.62 15.76
C VAL A 83 11.44 10.95 14.27
N VAL A 84 10.87 12.08 13.86
CA VAL A 84 10.83 12.49 12.45
C VAL A 84 12.24 12.63 11.87
N GLY A 85 12.45 12.13 10.65
CA GLY A 85 13.74 12.17 9.95
C GLY A 85 14.72 11.08 10.36
N LEU A 86 14.39 10.26 11.35
CA LEU A 86 15.16 9.09 11.75
C LEU A 86 14.74 7.86 10.95
N THR A 87 15.64 6.92 10.73
CA THR A 87 15.27 5.57 10.31
C THR A 87 14.67 4.81 11.49
N ILE A 88 13.97 3.70 11.23
CA ILE A 88 13.44 2.84 12.30
C ILE A 88 14.54 2.42 13.25
N GLY A 89 15.70 1.96 12.74
CA GLY A 89 16.82 1.52 13.60
C GLY A 89 17.36 2.63 14.49
N GLN A 90 17.51 3.87 13.97
CA GLN A 90 17.93 5.01 14.77
C GLN A 90 16.91 5.37 15.87
N ALA A 91 15.61 5.28 15.55
CA ALA A 91 14.57 5.51 16.54
C ALA A 91 14.53 4.40 17.61
N GLU A 92 14.75 3.14 17.21
CA GLU A 92 14.89 2.01 18.14
C GLU A 92 16.05 2.22 19.11
N GLU A 93 17.23 2.65 18.65
CA GLU A 93 18.39 2.93 19.48
C GLU A 93 18.10 4.04 20.51
N ILE A 94 17.49 5.15 20.08
CA ILE A 94 17.13 6.25 20.99
C ILE A 94 16.14 5.79 22.04
N LEU A 95 15.11 5.05 21.64
CA LEU A 95 14.12 4.53 22.57
C LEU A 95 14.73 3.48 23.51
N GLN A 96 15.61 2.62 23.02
CA GLN A 96 16.30 1.63 23.84
C GLN A 96 17.13 2.30 24.94
N GLN A 97 17.83 3.39 24.63
CA GLN A 97 18.56 4.19 25.64
C GLN A 97 17.60 4.83 26.65
N ALA A 98 16.48 5.36 26.19
CA ALA A 98 15.48 5.97 27.06
C ALA A 98 14.81 4.93 27.98
N TYR A 99 14.51 3.73 27.48
CA TYR A 99 13.96 2.65 28.30
C TYR A 99 14.98 1.98 29.23
N ALA A 100 16.29 2.11 28.98
CA ALA A 100 17.35 1.60 29.85
C ALA A 100 17.36 2.25 31.24
N VAL A 101 16.71 3.40 31.40
CA VAL A 101 16.50 4.04 32.72
C VAL A 101 15.54 3.20 33.60
N TYR A 102 14.59 2.51 32.98
CA TYR A 102 13.53 1.77 33.66
C TYR A 102 13.80 0.26 33.69
N TYR A 103 14.52 -0.26 32.70
CA TYR A 103 14.75 -1.69 32.51
C TYR A 103 16.21 -2.00 32.25
N GLN A 104 16.67 -3.15 32.71
CA GLN A 104 18.05 -3.61 32.42
C GLN A 104 18.10 -4.19 31.01
N GLN A 105 18.96 -3.61 30.15
CA GLN A 105 19.21 -4.05 28.79
C GLN A 105 17.91 -4.33 27.99
N PRO A 106 16.99 -3.35 27.89
CA PRO A 106 15.77 -3.54 27.12
C PRO A 106 16.09 -3.66 25.62
N PHE A 107 15.32 -4.48 24.92
CA PHE A 107 15.32 -4.54 23.47
C PHE A 107 14.06 -3.86 22.95
N VAL A 108 14.21 -2.86 22.10
CA VAL A 108 13.09 -2.09 21.53
C VAL A 108 12.93 -2.45 20.07
N LYS A 109 11.69 -2.70 19.66
CA LYS A 109 11.30 -2.90 18.27
C LYS A 109 10.20 -1.94 17.88
N LEU A 110 10.42 -1.23 16.76
CA LEU A 110 9.43 -0.38 16.13
C LEU A 110 8.97 -0.97 14.79
N ARG A 111 7.69 -0.79 14.49
CA ARG A 111 7.11 -1.13 13.19
C ARG A 111 6.17 -0.01 12.74
N TYR A 112 6.13 0.22 11.45
CA TYR A 112 5.07 1.06 10.88
C TYR A 112 3.78 0.27 10.74
N THR A 113 2.65 0.89 11.00
CA THR A 113 1.33 0.25 10.87
C THR A 113 0.47 0.82 9.74
N ASN A 114 0.79 2.02 9.26
CA ASN A 114 0.00 2.73 8.26
C ASN A 114 0.66 2.86 6.88
N LYS A 115 1.76 2.14 6.65
CA LYS A 115 2.41 2.14 5.34
C LYS A 115 1.55 1.41 4.31
N ARG A 116 1.17 2.10 3.24
CA ARG A 116 0.30 1.57 2.19
C ARG A 116 0.58 2.23 0.85
N VAL A 117 0.28 1.51 -0.21
CA VAL A 117 0.30 1.95 -1.61
C VAL A 117 -1.12 1.85 -2.16
N VAL A 118 -1.49 2.75 -3.05
CA VAL A 118 -2.79 2.74 -3.72
C VAL A 118 -2.61 2.25 -5.14
N VAL A 119 -3.33 1.21 -5.55
CA VAL A 119 -3.33 0.70 -6.93
C VAL A 119 -4.62 1.10 -7.60
N LEU A 120 -4.53 1.72 -8.78
CA LEU A 120 -5.67 2.23 -9.57
C LEU A 120 -5.58 1.75 -11.02
N GLY A 121 -6.70 1.79 -11.73
CA GLY A 121 -6.77 1.47 -13.15
C GLY A 121 -7.31 0.08 -13.42
N ALA A 122 -6.67 -0.71 -14.28
CA ALA A 122 -7.17 -2.03 -14.69
C ALA A 122 -7.41 -3.02 -13.54
N PRO A 123 -6.55 -3.12 -12.50
CA PRO A 123 -6.84 -4.00 -11.36
C PRO A 123 -7.99 -3.52 -10.47
N GLY A 124 -8.53 -2.34 -10.73
CA GLY A 124 -9.50 -1.68 -9.85
C GLY A 124 -8.83 -0.78 -8.80
N GLY A 125 -9.62 -0.21 -7.89
CA GLY A 125 -9.11 0.59 -6.76
C GLY A 125 -8.81 -0.31 -5.57
N GLN A 126 -7.54 -0.42 -5.20
CA GLN A 126 -7.11 -1.22 -4.06
C GLN A 126 -6.07 -0.47 -3.22
N VAL A 127 -6.12 -0.67 -1.90
CA VAL A 127 -5.12 -0.17 -0.98
C VAL A 127 -4.33 -1.36 -0.47
N ILE A 128 -3.04 -1.38 -0.78
CA ILE A 128 -2.14 -2.49 -0.47
C ILE A 128 -1.23 -2.06 0.69
N PRO A 129 -1.29 -2.72 1.86
CA PRO A 129 -0.37 -2.47 2.94
C PRO A 129 1.04 -2.96 2.56
N LEU A 130 2.05 -2.17 2.85
CA LEU A 130 3.44 -2.57 2.69
C LEU A 130 3.87 -3.42 3.90
N ALA A 131 4.04 -4.72 3.68
CA ALA A 131 4.40 -5.66 4.73
C ALA A 131 5.86 -5.50 5.22
N ASN A 132 6.73 -5.00 4.33
CA ASN A 132 8.14 -4.72 4.61
C ASN A 132 8.65 -3.53 3.78
N GLU A 133 9.85 -3.06 4.09
CA GLU A 133 10.44 -1.88 3.44
C GLU A 133 11.00 -2.17 2.04
N ASN A 134 11.20 -3.44 1.70
CA ASN A 134 11.76 -3.88 0.42
C ASN A 134 10.71 -4.42 -0.54
N MET A 135 9.43 -4.06 -0.34
CA MET A 135 8.36 -4.49 -1.24
C MET A 135 8.49 -3.78 -2.60
N HIS A 136 8.54 -4.55 -3.67
CA HIS A 136 8.69 -4.05 -5.04
C HIS A 136 7.36 -3.92 -5.77
N LEU A 137 7.35 -3.16 -6.87
CA LEU A 137 6.18 -2.91 -7.70
C LEU A 137 5.45 -4.20 -8.12
N VAL A 138 6.19 -5.24 -8.52
CA VAL A 138 5.59 -6.51 -8.95
C VAL A 138 4.86 -7.21 -7.81
N GLU A 139 5.38 -7.14 -6.58
CA GLU A 139 4.71 -7.73 -5.40
C GLU A 139 3.40 -6.98 -5.09
N VAL A 140 3.43 -5.64 -5.16
CA VAL A 140 2.23 -4.81 -4.98
C VAL A 140 1.19 -5.12 -6.06
N LEU A 141 1.61 -5.27 -7.31
CA LEU A 141 0.71 -5.66 -8.40
C LEU A 141 0.15 -7.07 -8.21
N ALA A 142 0.96 -8.02 -7.75
CA ALA A 142 0.50 -9.38 -7.45
C ALA A 142 -0.58 -9.39 -6.35
N LEU A 143 -0.39 -8.62 -5.28
CA LEU A 143 -1.39 -8.43 -4.24
C LEU A 143 -2.66 -7.72 -4.74
N ALA A 144 -2.51 -6.84 -5.73
CA ALA A 144 -3.62 -6.16 -6.41
C ALA A 144 -4.30 -7.02 -7.51
N LYS A 145 -4.21 -8.34 -7.44
CA LYS A 145 -4.76 -9.33 -8.40
C LYS A 145 -4.02 -9.39 -9.74
N GLY A 146 -2.83 -8.83 -9.83
CA GLY A 146 -1.97 -8.89 -11.00
C GLY A 146 -2.37 -7.90 -12.10
N VAL A 147 -1.63 -7.98 -13.21
CA VAL A 147 -1.87 -7.21 -14.43
C VAL A 147 -2.64 -8.12 -15.40
N GLY A 148 -3.95 -7.91 -15.52
CA GLY A 148 -4.81 -8.72 -16.38
C GLY A 148 -4.62 -8.43 -17.87
N ASN A 149 -5.31 -9.22 -18.73
CA ASN A 149 -5.27 -9.06 -20.19
C ASN A 149 -5.93 -7.77 -20.70
N ASP A 150 -6.59 -7.05 -19.82
CA ASP A 150 -7.24 -5.75 -20.04
C ASP A 150 -6.35 -4.56 -19.61
N ALA A 151 -5.10 -4.83 -19.27
CA ALA A 151 -4.14 -3.85 -18.77
C ALA A 151 -2.92 -3.71 -19.69
N LYS A 152 -2.42 -2.48 -19.80
CA LYS A 152 -1.19 -2.18 -20.53
C LYS A 152 0.02 -2.36 -19.61
N ALA A 153 0.62 -3.55 -19.61
CA ALA A 153 1.80 -3.86 -18.81
C ALA A 153 3.04 -3.02 -19.16
N HIS A 154 3.09 -2.44 -20.38
CA HIS A 154 4.16 -1.56 -20.84
C HIS A 154 4.00 -0.10 -20.40
N ASN A 155 2.90 0.27 -19.74
CA ASN A 155 2.61 1.64 -19.32
C ASN A 155 2.01 1.66 -17.90
N ILE A 156 2.80 1.21 -16.95
CA ILE A 156 2.47 1.30 -15.53
C ILE A 156 3.13 2.55 -14.98
N ARG A 157 2.38 3.38 -14.28
CA ARG A 157 2.86 4.65 -13.74
C ARG A 157 2.86 4.58 -12.22
N VAL A 158 4.00 4.89 -11.63
CA VAL A 158 4.12 5.06 -10.18
C VAL A 158 4.27 6.56 -9.90
N LEU A 159 3.32 7.10 -9.14
CA LEU A 159 3.31 8.49 -8.72
C LEU A 159 3.83 8.54 -7.28
N ARG A 160 4.95 9.22 -7.08
CA ARG A 160 5.61 9.42 -5.79
C ARG A 160 5.74 10.91 -5.53
N GLY A 161 4.89 11.44 -4.67
CA GLY A 161 4.83 12.88 -4.43
C GLY A 161 4.57 13.68 -5.71
N LYS A 162 5.57 14.38 -6.23
CA LYS A 162 5.49 15.16 -7.49
C LYS A 162 6.16 14.45 -8.68
N GLU A 163 6.77 13.30 -8.45
CA GLU A 163 7.49 12.54 -9.48
C GLU A 163 6.59 11.44 -10.07
N VAL A 164 6.80 11.14 -11.34
CA VAL A 164 6.09 10.08 -12.06
C VAL A 164 7.13 9.16 -12.70
N PHE A 165 7.13 7.89 -12.28
CA PHE A 165 7.94 6.84 -12.89
C PHE A 165 7.05 6.06 -13.85
N VAL A 166 7.50 5.89 -15.10
CA VAL A 166 6.83 5.02 -16.06
C VAL A 166 7.62 3.74 -16.18
N THR A 167 6.95 2.63 -15.93
CA THR A 167 7.56 1.30 -15.89
C THR A 167 6.95 0.41 -16.97
N ASP A 168 7.80 -0.37 -17.63
CA ASP A 168 7.41 -1.41 -18.57
C ASP A 168 7.71 -2.77 -17.96
N LEU A 169 6.66 -3.51 -17.61
CA LEU A 169 6.76 -4.88 -17.09
C LEU A 169 6.29 -5.93 -18.12
N SER A 170 6.14 -5.54 -19.39
CA SER A 170 5.72 -6.45 -20.46
C SER A 170 6.83 -7.37 -20.95
N THR A 171 8.09 -7.02 -20.66
CA THR A 171 9.28 -7.78 -21.07
C THR A 171 10.12 -8.14 -19.85
N PHE A 172 10.95 -9.21 -20.00
CA PHE A 172 11.87 -9.62 -18.94
C PHE A 172 12.94 -8.53 -18.65
N ASP A 173 13.45 -7.87 -19.69
CA ASP A 173 14.39 -6.76 -19.55
C ASP A 173 13.75 -5.56 -18.84
N GLY A 174 12.49 -5.27 -19.18
CA GLY A 174 11.69 -4.25 -18.51
C GLY A 174 11.48 -4.55 -17.03
N TYR A 175 11.18 -5.82 -16.67
CA TYR A 175 11.10 -6.26 -15.28
C TYR A 175 12.41 -6.02 -14.53
N LEU A 176 13.55 -6.43 -15.08
CA LEU A 176 14.85 -6.28 -14.43
C LEU A 176 15.22 -4.81 -14.16
N LYS A 177 14.85 -3.90 -15.09
CA LYS A 177 15.21 -2.49 -15.01
C LYS A 177 14.21 -1.63 -14.24
N ASN A 178 12.94 -2.03 -14.19
CA ASN A 178 11.85 -1.15 -13.73
C ASN A 178 11.04 -1.72 -12.56
N ASN A 179 11.47 -2.84 -11.95
CA ASN A 179 10.83 -3.35 -10.74
C ASN A 179 11.32 -2.55 -9.52
N ILE A 180 10.84 -1.32 -9.40
CA ILE A 180 11.25 -0.38 -8.36
C ILE A 180 10.72 -0.77 -6.98
N ALA A 181 11.47 -0.44 -5.92
CA ALA A 181 11.00 -0.54 -4.55
C ALA A 181 9.90 0.51 -4.30
N MET A 182 8.84 0.09 -3.63
CA MET A 182 7.68 0.94 -3.35
C MET A 182 7.84 1.69 -2.04
N GLU A 183 7.40 2.94 -2.04
CA GLU A 183 7.39 3.79 -0.85
C GLU A 183 5.97 4.03 -0.35
N PRO A 184 5.79 4.26 0.97
CA PRO A 184 4.48 4.62 1.51
C PRO A 184 3.91 5.87 0.84
N GLY A 185 2.63 5.79 0.46
CA GLY A 185 1.96 6.88 -0.24
C GLY A 185 2.09 6.86 -1.75
N ASP A 186 2.84 5.92 -2.32
CA ASP A 186 2.90 5.74 -3.78
C ASP A 186 1.51 5.40 -4.34
N VAL A 187 1.23 5.93 -5.52
CA VAL A 187 0.03 5.58 -6.30
C VAL A 187 0.46 4.88 -7.58
N VAL A 188 0.11 3.61 -7.69
CA VAL A 188 0.36 2.80 -8.90
C VAL A 188 -0.85 2.90 -9.81
N TYR A 189 -0.67 3.40 -11.01
CA TYR A 189 -1.70 3.47 -12.02
C TYR A 189 -1.39 2.52 -13.17
N VAL A 190 -2.24 1.51 -13.35
CA VAL A 190 -2.16 0.54 -14.46
C VAL A 190 -3.17 0.95 -15.52
N GLU A 191 -2.69 1.37 -16.68
CA GLU A 191 -3.57 1.85 -17.75
C GLU A 191 -4.41 0.71 -18.34
N PRO A 192 -5.75 0.83 -18.34
CA PRO A 192 -6.61 -0.18 -18.94
C PRO A 192 -6.56 -0.13 -20.48
N ILE A 193 -6.66 -1.29 -21.13
CA ILE A 193 -6.87 -1.39 -22.57
C ILE A 193 -8.34 -1.09 -22.84
N ARG A 194 -8.62 0.02 -23.50
CA ARG A 194 -9.98 0.35 -23.95
C ARG A 194 -10.34 -0.47 -25.19
N ARG A 195 -11.47 -1.12 -25.14
CA ARG A 195 -12.04 -1.89 -26.27
C ARG A 195 -13.36 -1.26 -26.67
N PRO A 196 -13.34 -0.13 -27.43
CA PRO A 196 -14.54 0.67 -27.68
C PRO A 196 -15.67 -0.12 -28.33
N VAL A 197 -15.35 -1.08 -29.21
CA VAL A 197 -16.35 -1.93 -29.88
C VAL A 197 -17.06 -2.85 -28.89
N SER A 198 -16.30 -3.53 -28.01
CA SER A 198 -16.92 -4.44 -27.01
C SER A 198 -17.68 -3.68 -25.92
N GLU A 199 -17.23 -2.47 -25.56
CA GLU A 199 -17.96 -1.58 -24.66
C GLU A 199 -19.28 -1.13 -25.28
N ALA A 200 -19.27 -0.73 -26.56
CA ALA A 200 -20.48 -0.36 -27.30
C ALA A 200 -21.47 -1.53 -27.40
N PHE A 201 -21.00 -2.74 -27.71
CA PHE A 201 -21.88 -3.93 -27.75
C PHE A 201 -22.46 -4.28 -26.38
N ARG A 202 -21.69 -4.10 -25.31
CA ARG A 202 -22.21 -4.33 -23.95
C ARG A 202 -23.29 -3.31 -23.58
N ASP A 203 -23.08 -2.04 -23.92
CA ASP A 203 -23.96 -0.95 -23.50
C ASP A 203 -25.21 -0.85 -24.39
N TYR A 204 -25.09 -1.08 -25.71
CA TYR A 204 -26.18 -0.97 -26.68
C TYR A 204 -26.76 -2.31 -27.12
N GLY A 205 -26.07 -3.43 -26.88
CA GLY A 205 -26.51 -4.76 -27.28
C GLY A 205 -27.94 -5.11 -26.84
N PRO A 206 -28.33 -4.88 -25.57
CA PRO A 206 -29.70 -5.11 -25.13
C PRO A 206 -30.73 -4.29 -25.90
N ILE A 207 -30.44 -3.04 -26.24
CA ILE A 207 -31.35 -2.17 -27.02
C ILE A 207 -31.53 -2.70 -28.43
N VAL A 208 -30.40 -3.07 -29.08
CA VAL A 208 -30.43 -3.66 -30.41
C VAL A 208 -31.21 -4.98 -30.43
N SER A 209 -31.07 -5.82 -29.41
CA SER A 209 -31.81 -7.09 -29.34
C SER A 209 -33.30 -6.89 -29.17
N VAL A 210 -33.75 -5.90 -28.41
CA VAL A 210 -35.16 -5.54 -28.27
C VAL A 210 -35.73 -5.02 -29.60
N LEU A 211 -34.98 -4.13 -30.28
CA LEU A 211 -35.42 -3.62 -31.60
C LEU A 211 -35.54 -4.74 -32.64
N THR A 212 -34.55 -5.64 -32.70
CA THR A 212 -34.60 -6.78 -33.64
C THR A 212 -35.75 -7.74 -33.32
N SER A 213 -36.06 -8.00 -32.05
CA SER A 213 -37.17 -8.84 -31.66
C SER A 213 -38.53 -8.22 -32.03
N LEU A 214 -38.69 -6.90 -31.85
CA LEU A 214 -39.89 -6.17 -32.24
C LEU A 214 -40.08 -6.16 -33.77
N THR A 215 -39.03 -5.95 -34.54
CA THR A 215 -39.08 -6.00 -36.01
C THR A 215 -39.43 -7.40 -36.52
N THR A 216 -38.87 -8.44 -35.92
CA THR A 216 -39.20 -9.82 -36.25
C THR A 216 -40.67 -10.15 -35.95
N LEU A 217 -41.17 -9.71 -34.80
CA LEU A 217 -42.59 -9.89 -34.43
C LEU A 217 -43.52 -9.20 -35.44
N LEU A 218 -43.17 -7.95 -35.81
CA LEU A 218 -43.95 -7.18 -36.75
C LEU A 218 -43.97 -7.84 -38.15
N VAL A 219 -42.85 -8.36 -38.64
CA VAL A 219 -42.77 -9.11 -39.90
C VAL A 219 -43.64 -10.36 -39.86
N VAL A 220 -43.61 -11.12 -38.77
CA VAL A 220 -44.46 -12.32 -38.61
C VAL A 220 -45.95 -11.96 -38.63
N ILE A 221 -46.36 -10.89 -37.97
CA ILE A 221 -47.76 -10.43 -37.95
C ILE A 221 -48.21 -9.99 -39.35
N LEU A 222 -47.33 -9.33 -40.11
CA LEU A 222 -47.67 -8.86 -41.47
C LEU A 222 -47.63 -9.99 -42.53
N SER A 223 -47.02 -11.13 -42.20
CA SER A 223 -46.94 -12.32 -43.09
C SER A 223 -48.06 -13.34 -42.87
N LEU A 224 -48.88 -13.15 -41.85
CA LEU A 224 -50.11 -13.92 -41.55
C LEU A 224 -51.33 -13.25 -42.17
#